data_2b192928d2d704e2a13d9e7e7482fd5e
#
_entry.id   2b192928d2d704e2a13d9e7e7482fd5e
#
_cell.length_a   1.000
_cell.length_b   1.000
_cell.length_c   1.000
_cell.angle_alpha   90.00
_cell.angle_beta   90.00
_cell.angle_gamma   90.00
#
_symmetry.space_group_name_H-M   'P 1'
#
loop_
_entity.id
_entity.type
_entity.pdbx_description
1 polymer ?
#
loop_
_entity_poly.entity_id
_entity_poly.type
_entity_poly.pdbx_seq_one_letter_code
_entity_poly.pdbx_strand_id
1 'polypeptide(L)'
;MVAVTLHILLALAATTVALPANDPTRVEARAPQFSIPTGSFGGSSTSNDVTDGVCKPVTYIFARGTTETGNMGTTVGPALQQKLESALGADKLATQGVNYPADVAGTFIGSVSPGQAEGSQNCAKLVKQALSSCPDTQIVLAGYSQGAQQVHGCLINLDSSSASKVAVRLPLFFCTSLFQRHPCHQSSANFTIDE
;
A
#
# COMPACT_ATOMS: atom_id res chain seq x y z
N MET A 1 -15.70 5.33 72.82
CA MET A 1 -15.98 5.18 71.39
C MET A 1 -14.69 4.80 70.69
N VAL A 2 -14.54 3.52 70.34
CA VAL A 2 -13.33 2.93 69.80
C VAL A 2 -13.56 2.76 68.28
N ALA A 3 -12.82 3.46 67.43
CA ALA A 3 -12.86 3.35 66.00
C ALA A 3 -11.99 2.13 65.57
N VAL A 4 -12.63 1.13 64.95
CA VAL A 4 -11.98 -0.06 64.39
C VAL A 4 -11.69 0.21 62.92
N THR A 5 -10.41 0.40 62.61
CA THR A 5 -9.93 0.61 61.22
C THR A 5 -9.73 -0.78 60.60
N LEU A 6 -10.57 -1.14 59.64
CA LEU A 6 -10.47 -2.41 58.88
C LEU A 6 -9.50 -2.22 57.69
N HIS A 7 -8.34 -2.83 57.77
CA HIS A 7 -7.39 -2.91 56.65
C HIS A 7 -7.71 -4.15 55.82
N ILE A 8 -8.24 -3.93 54.60
CA ILE A 8 -8.38 -4.99 53.60
C ILE A 8 -7.10 -5.09 52.79
N LEU A 9 -6.31 -6.11 53.07
CA LEU A 9 -5.17 -6.49 52.22
C LEU A 9 -5.67 -7.28 51.02
N LEU A 10 -5.65 -6.64 49.83
CA LEU A 10 -5.94 -7.30 48.58
C LEU A 10 -4.69 -8.01 48.07
N ALA A 11 -4.58 -9.30 48.26
CA ALA A 11 -3.51 -10.12 47.70
C ALA A 11 -3.84 -10.43 46.23
N LEU A 12 -3.15 -9.77 45.28
CA LEU A 12 -3.15 -10.16 43.88
C LEU A 12 -2.31 -11.44 43.70
N ALA A 13 -2.98 -12.57 43.51
CA ALA A 13 -2.31 -13.79 43.07
C ALA A 13 -2.06 -13.68 41.55
N ALA A 14 -0.82 -13.42 41.17
CA ALA A 14 -0.39 -13.53 39.79
C ALA A 14 -0.28 -15.03 39.43
N THR A 15 -1.27 -15.56 38.73
CA THR A 15 -1.16 -16.87 38.09
C THR A 15 -0.33 -16.72 36.81
N THR A 16 0.94 -17.11 36.87
CA THR A 16 1.76 -17.32 35.69
C THR A 16 1.29 -18.57 34.95
N VAL A 17 0.58 -18.35 33.82
CA VAL A 17 0.29 -19.44 32.89
C VAL A 17 1.58 -19.73 32.13
N ALA A 18 2.25 -20.84 32.51
CA ALA A 18 3.36 -21.38 31.74
C ALA A 18 2.81 -21.90 30.39
N LEU A 19 3.18 -21.26 29.28
CA LEU A 19 2.93 -21.79 27.97
C LEU A 19 3.85 -22.99 27.72
N PRO A 20 3.34 -24.14 27.18
CA PRO A 20 4.17 -25.25 26.85
C PRO A 20 5.16 -24.88 25.74
N ALA A 21 6.45 -25.02 26.06
CA ALA A 21 7.51 -24.94 25.07
C ALA A 21 7.49 -26.21 24.23
N ASN A 22 7.59 -26.04 22.89
CA ASN A 22 7.81 -27.08 21.89
C ASN A 22 6.61 -27.99 21.54
N ASP A 23 5.70 -27.47 20.75
CA ASP A 23 4.83 -28.28 19.90
C ASP A 23 5.46 -28.35 18.47
N PRO A 24 5.98 -29.49 18.01
CA PRO A 24 6.59 -29.62 16.68
C PRO A 24 5.58 -29.59 15.54
N THR A 25 4.28 -29.47 15.81
CA THR A 25 3.22 -29.39 14.80
C THR A 25 2.75 -27.95 14.54
N ARG A 26 3.27 -26.96 15.28
CA ARG A 26 2.97 -25.57 15.04
C ARG A 26 3.73 -25.10 13.81
N VAL A 27 3.07 -25.16 12.66
CA VAL A 27 3.53 -24.45 11.45
C VAL A 27 3.42 -22.96 11.76
N GLU A 28 4.51 -22.36 12.22
CA GLU A 28 4.60 -20.90 12.24
C GLU A 28 4.50 -20.44 10.80
N ALA A 29 3.38 -19.79 10.47
CA ALA A 29 3.27 -19.04 9.23
C ALA A 29 4.35 -17.95 9.26
N ARG A 30 5.52 -18.29 8.71
CA ARG A 30 6.63 -17.36 8.55
C ARG A 30 6.16 -16.28 7.61
N ALA A 31 5.75 -15.14 8.16
CA ALA A 31 5.50 -13.95 7.35
C ALA A 31 6.73 -13.74 6.47
N PRO A 32 6.57 -13.55 5.16
CA PRO A 32 7.71 -13.29 4.30
C PRO A 32 8.44 -12.07 4.85
N GLN A 33 9.69 -12.28 5.29
CA GLN A 33 10.56 -11.18 5.72
C GLN A 33 10.95 -10.41 4.46
N PHE A 34 10.16 -9.40 4.13
CA PHE A 34 10.51 -8.45 3.10
C PHE A 34 11.57 -7.51 3.68
N SER A 35 12.82 -7.87 3.48
CA SER A 35 13.95 -6.98 3.76
C SER A 35 13.95 -5.89 2.69
N ILE A 36 13.58 -4.67 3.06
CA ILE A 36 13.78 -3.50 2.19
C ILE A 36 15.28 -3.24 2.18
N PRO A 37 15.97 -3.39 1.05
CA PRO A 37 17.37 -3.01 0.97
C PRO A 37 17.47 -1.49 1.21
N THR A 38 18.28 -1.07 2.17
CA THR A 38 18.55 0.35 2.49
C THR A 38 19.51 1.00 1.48
N GLY A 39 19.50 0.53 0.22
CA GLY A 39 20.28 1.09 -0.88
C GLY A 39 19.42 2.04 -1.72
N SER A 40 20.02 3.12 -2.21
CA SER A 40 19.44 3.93 -3.28
C SER A 40 19.31 3.02 -4.52
N PHE A 41 18.10 2.61 -4.84
CA PHE A 41 17.85 1.89 -6.09
C PHE A 41 18.03 2.86 -7.25
N GLY A 42 18.80 2.50 -8.26
CA GLY A 42 19.22 3.36 -9.37
C GLY A 42 18.11 3.75 -10.36
N GLY A 43 16.84 3.80 -9.91
CA GLY A 43 15.71 4.28 -10.70
C GLY A 43 15.45 5.77 -10.49
N SER A 44 14.72 6.39 -11.44
CA SER A 44 14.28 7.77 -11.31
C SER A 44 13.27 7.93 -10.18
N SER A 45 13.42 8.98 -9.37
CA SER A 45 12.42 9.39 -8.37
C SER A 45 11.17 10.02 -9.00
N THR A 46 11.13 10.16 -10.33
CA THR A 46 10.04 10.79 -11.07
C THR A 46 9.78 10.04 -12.37
N SER A 47 8.51 9.73 -12.63
CA SER A 47 8.01 9.15 -13.89
C SER A 47 6.65 9.73 -14.23
N ASN A 48 6.43 10.07 -15.50
CA ASN A 48 5.25 10.81 -15.97
C ASN A 48 4.60 10.20 -17.23
N ASP A 49 4.81 8.94 -17.52
CA ASP A 49 4.40 8.30 -18.78
C ASP A 49 2.91 8.47 -19.11
N VAL A 50 2.02 8.43 -18.10
CA VAL A 50 0.58 8.63 -18.33
C VAL A 50 0.30 10.07 -18.75
N THR A 51 0.92 11.04 -18.09
CA THR A 51 0.74 12.46 -18.43
C THR A 51 1.40 12.81 -19.76
N ASP A 52 2.44 12.10 -20.15
CA ASP A 52 3.16 12.24 -21.42
C ASP A 52 2.49 11.44 -22.55
N GLY A 53 1.40 10.72 -22.27
CA GLY A 53 0.61 9.98 -23.26
C GLY A 53 1.26 8.69 -23.76
N VAL A 54 2.18 8.12 -23.00
CA VAL A 54 2.85 6.84 -23.33
C VAL A 54 1.91 5.69 -23.09
N CYS A 55 1.58 4.93 -24.16
CA CYS A 55 0.75 3.74 -24.09
C CYS A 55 1.59 2.47 -24.16
N LYS A 56 1.40 1.62 -23.17
CA LYS A 56 2.01 0.30 -23.05
C LYS A 56 0.97 -0.74 -22.58
N PRO A 57 1.21 -2.04 -22.79
CA PRO A 57 0.30 -3.09 -22.31
C PRO A 57 0.02 -3.04 -20.81
N VAL A 58 1.00 -2.60 -20.00
CA VAL A 58 0.88 -2.45 -18.56
C VAL A 58 1.23 -1.02 -18.16
N THR A 59 0.39 -0.42 -17.33
CA THR A 59 0.66 0.90 -16.72
C THR A 59 0.79 0.75 -15.21
N TYR A 60 2.00 1.04 -14.71
CA TYR A 60 2.32 1.07 -13.29
C TYR A 60 2.10 2.47 -12.73
N ILE A 61 1.16 2.63 -11.81
CA ILE A 61 0.88 3.88 -11.11
C ILE A 61 1.29 3.71 -9.64
N PHE A 62 2.16 4.61 -9.16
CA PHE A 62 2.73 4.51 -7.82
C PHE A 62 2.53 5.78 -6.99
N ALA A 63 2.12 5.61 -5.72
CA ALA A 63 2.05 6.67 -4.73
C ALA A 63 3.15 6.48 -3.67
N ARG A 64 4.05 7.48 -3.55
CA ARG A 64 5.21 7.44 -2.66
C ARG A 64 4.85 7.57 -1.19
N GLY A 65 5.81 7.30 -0.30
CA GLY A 65 5.68 7.53 1.14
C GLY A 65 5.85 9.00 1.54
N THR A 66 5.49 9.30 2.80
CA THR A 66 5.65 10.63 3.40
C THR A 66 7.10 11.10 3.27
N THR A 67 7.30 12.36 2.88
CA THR A 67 8.59 13.05 2.72
C THR A 67 9.51 12.50 1.62
N GLU A 68 9.13 11.47 0.90
CA GLU A 68 9.92 11.01 -0.24
C GLU A 68 9.89 12.03 -1.39
N THR A 69 10.99 12.12 -2.12
CA THR A 69 11.19 13.08 -3.22
C THR A 69 10.60 12.59 -4.54
N GLY A 70 10.38 13.51 -5.48
CA GLY A 70 9.79 13.21 -6.79
C GLY A 70 8.31 12.84 -6.68
N ASN A 71 7.82 12.04 -7.61
CA ASN A 71 6.47 11.45 -7.53
C ASN A 71 6.50 9.92 -7.37
N MET A 72 7.68 9.30 -7.55
CA MET A 72 7.92 7.86 -7.37
C MET A 72 8.56 7.53 -6.02
N GLY A 73 9.10 8.52 -5.28
CA GLY A 73 9.92 8.29 -4.11
C GLY A 73 11.32 7.75 -4.47
N THR A 74 12.05 7.31 -3.45
CA THR A 74 13.43 6.85 -3.61
C THR A 74 13.65 5.41 -3.13
N THR A 75 12.65 4.79 -2.53
CA THR A 75 12.76 3.45 -1.93
C THR A 75 11.98 2.41 -2.72
N VAL A 76 10.69 2.32 -2.49
CA VAL A 76 9.85 1.23 -3.01
C VAL A 76 9.46 1.44 -4.47
N GLY A 77 9.11 2.68 -4.87
CA GLY A 77 8.60 2.97 -6.21
C GLY A 77 9.57 2.57 -7.32
N PRO A 78 10.83 3.09 -7.32
CA PRO A 78 11.83 2.72 -8.31
C PRO A 78 12.23 1.25 -8.25
N ALA A 79 12.31 0.66 -7.04
CA ALA A 79 12.65 -0.75 -6.89
C ALA A 79 11.59 -1.68 -7.49
N LEU A 80 10.31 -1.37 -7.27
CA LEU A 80 9.20 -2.14 -7.84
C LEU A 80 9.11 -1.95 -9.36
N GLN A 81 9.33 -0.73 -9.86
CA GLN A 81 9.44 -0.46 -11.30
C GLN A 81 10.47 -1.37 -11.95
N GLN A 82 11.71 -1.43 -11.43
CA GLN A 82 12.76 -2.28 -11.96
C GLN A 82 12.38 -3.77 -11.97
N LYS A 83 11.67 -4.23 -10.93
CA LYS A 83 11.21 -5.63 -10.88
C LYS A 83 10.13 -5.91 -11.93
N LEU A 84 9.21 -4.99 -12.14
CA LEU A 84 8.18 -5.09 -13.18
C LEU A 84 8.81 -5.05 -14.58
N GLU A 85 9.76 -4.14 -14.82
CA GLU A 85 10.52 -4.07 -16.08
C GLU A 85 11.30 -5.36 -16.37
N SER A 86 11.91 -5.94 -15.32
CA SER A 86 12.66 -7.19 -15.46
C SER A 86 11.75 -8.40 -15.75
N ALA A 87 10.52 -8.37 -15.23
CA ALA A 87 9.56 -9.48 -15.39
C ALA A 87 8.78 -9.39 -16.70
N LEU A 88 8.38 -8.19 -17.10
CA LEU A 88 7.47 -7.95 -18.23
C LEU A 88 8.23 -7.54 -19.51
N GLY A 89 9.40 -6.94 -19.38
CA GLY A 89 10.11 -6.19 -20.40
C GLY A 89 9.83 -4.69 -20.26
N ALA A 90 10.90 -3.88 -20.37
CA ALA A 90 10.80 -2.42 -20.24
C ALA A 90 9.97 -1.77 -21.36
N ASP A 91 9.87 -2.40 -22.50
CA ASP A 91 9.04 -1.99 -23.63
C ASP A 91 7.54 -2.15 -23.37
N LYS A 92 7.14 -2.96 -22.39
CA LYS A 92 5.75 -3.27 -22.05
C LYS A 92 5.22 -2.49 -20.85
N LEU A 93 6.05 -1.75 -20.14
CA LEU A 93 5.69 -1.03 -18.92
C LEU A 93 5.73 0.49 -19.13
N ALA A 94 4.60 1.16 -18.92
CA ALA A 94 4.52 2.60 -18.68
C ALA A 94 4.52 2.85 -17.17
N THR A 95 5.21 3.89 -16.70
CA THR A 95 5.33 4.19 -15.28
C THR A 95 4.89 5.61 -14.97
N GLN A 96 4.08 5.77 -13.93
CA GLN A 96 3.55 7.06 -13.50
C GLN A 96 3.59 7.21 -11.99
N GLY A 97 4.24 8.23 -11.47
CA GLY A 97 4.14 8.63 -10.08
C GLY A 97 2.93 9.54 -9.81
N VAL A 98 2.29 9.36 -8.68
CA VAL A 98 1.19 10.22 -8.25
C VAL A 98 1.76 11.52 -7.66
N ASN A 99 1.37 12.67 -8.24
CA ASN A 99 1.75 13.98 -7.71
C ASN A 99 0.83 14.35 -6.55
N TYR A 100 1.42 14.58 -5.37
CA TYR A 100 0.77 15.11 -4.17
C TYR A 100 1.85 15.55 -3.16
N PRO A 101 1.53 16.37 -2.13
CA PRO A 101 2.54 16.91 -1.21
C PRO A 101 3.33 15.84 -0.45
N ALA A 102 2.74 14.70 -0.12
CA ALA A 102 3.30 13.62 0.70
C ALA A 102 3.82 14.14 2.07
N ASP A 103 3.11 15.08 2.65
CA ASP A 103 3.40 15.65 3.96
C ASP A 103 2.70 14.90 5.11
N VAL A 104 3.07 15.25 6.35
CA VAL A 104 2.51 14.62 7.55
C VAL A 104 1.02 14.92 7.70
N ALA A 105 0.56 16.12 7.30
CA ALA A 105 -0.85 16.49 7.38
C ALA A 105 -1.70 15.63 6.44
N GLY A 106 -1.22 15.36 5.23
CA GLY A 106 -1.86 14.46 4.28
C GLY A 106 -1.96 13.02 4.77
N THR A 107 -1.03 12.58 5.63
CA THR A 107 -1.13 11.25 6.28
C THR A 107 -2.35 11.17 7.20
N PHE A 108 -2.64 12.23 7.94
CA PHE A 108 -3.84 12.27 8.79
C PHE A 108 -5.12 12.23 7.95
N ILE A 109 -5.21 13.08 6.90
CA ILE A 109 -6.38 13.11 5.99
C ILE A 109 -6.57 11.73 5.34
N GLY A 110 -5.49 11.11 4.87
CA GLY A 110 -5.51 9.77 4.28
C GLY A 110 -6.01 8.69 5.24
N SER A 111 -5.84 8.88 6.55
CA SER A 111 -6.32 7.95 7.58
C SER A 111 -7.81 8.11 7.88
N VAL A 112 -8.32 9.35 7.97
CA VAL A 112 -9.69 9.63 8.41
C VAL A 112 -10.70 9.78 7.25
N SER A 113 -10.23 10.22 6.09
CA SER A 113 -11.04 10.47 4.89
C SER A 113 -10.25 10.15 3.62
N PRO A 114 -9.89 8.89 3.38
CA PRO A 114 -8.96 8.51 2.32
C PRO A 114 -9.41 8.98 0.93
N GLY A 115 -10.69 8.95 0.62
CA GLY A 115 -11.22 9.44 -0.67
C GLY A 115 -11.11 10.96 -0.86
N GLN A 116 -10.92 11.74 0.22
CA GLN A 116 -10.77 13.19 0.15
C GLN A 116 -9.29 13.63 0.05
N ALA A 117 -8.36 12.73 0.29
CA ALA A 117 -6.94 13.01 0.22
C ALA A 117 -6.54 13.39 -1.22
N GLU A 118 -5.70 14.43 -1.36
CA GLU A 118 -5.29 14.95 -2.66
C GLU A 118 -4.63 13.89 -3.55
N GLY A 119 -3.72 13.09 -2.99
CA GLY A 119 -3.08 12.00 -3.73
C GLY A 119 -4.07 10.95 -4.20
N SER A 120 -5.13 10.68 -3.44
CA SER A 120 -6.19 9.74 -3.81
C SER A 120 -7.00 10.23 -5.01
N GLN A 121 -7.35 11.51 -5.02
CA GLN A 121 -8.06 12.15 -6.13
C GLN A 121 -7.18 12.21 -7.39
N ASN A 122 -5.92 12.60 -7.23
CA ASN A 122 -4.96 12.66 -8.34
C ASN A 122 -4.67 11.26 -8.91
N CYS A 123 -4.54 10.25 -8.05
CA CYS A 123 -4.41 8.86 -8.46
C CYS A 123 -5.60 8.39 -9.30
N ALA A 124 -6.84 8.65 -8.87
CA ALA A 124 -8.03 8.27 -9.62
C ALA A 124 -8.11 8.98 -10.98
N LYS A 125 -7.68 10.25 -11.06
CA LYS A 125 -7.56 10.96 -12.34
C LYS A 125 -6.56 10.29 -13.27
N LEU A 126 -5.39 9.90 -12.75
CA LEU A 126 -4.36 9.22 -13.54
C LEU A 126 -4.82 7.86 -14.05
N VAL A 127 -5.52 7.06 -13.23
CA VAL A 127 -6.11 5.79 -13.68
C VAL A 127 -7.10 6.03 -14.83
N LYS A 128 -8.03 6.98 -14.67
CA LYS A 128 -9.00 7.31 -15.72
C LYS A 128 -8.33 7.84 -16.98
N GLN A 129 -7.28 8.67 -16.85
CA GLN A 129 -6.50 9.18 -17.97
C GLN A 129 -5.80 8.03 -18.71
N ALA A 130 -5.13 7.13 -17.99
CA ALA A 130 -4.46 5.98 -18.59
C ALA A 130 -5.45 5.11 -19.37
N LEU A 131 -6.61 4.79 -18.79
CA LEU A 131 -7.64 3.98 -19.44
C LEU A 131 -8.31 4.67 -20.64
N SER A 132 -8.44 6.01 -20.61
CA SER A 132 -9.00 6.76 -21.74
C SER A 132 -8.04 6.87 -22.91
N SER A 133 -6.74 7.06 -22.63
CA SER A 133 -5.71 7.19 -23.66
C SER A 133 -5.23 5.84 -24.18
N CYS A 134 -5.23 4.81 -23.33
CA CYS A 134 -4.73 3.47 -23.62
C CYS A 134 -5.75 2.42 -23.14
N PRO A 135 -6.86 2.19 -23.89
CA PRO A 135 -7.99 1.35 -23.43
C PRO A 135 -7.63 -0.10 -23.10
N ASP A 136 -6.57 -0.63 -23.73
CA ASP A 136 -6.14 -2.01 -23.56
C ASP A 136 -5.09 -2.20 -22.47
N THR A 137 -4.66 -1.11 -21.81
CA THR A 137 -3.66 -1.19 -20.76
C THR A 137 -4.22 -1.85 -19.50
N GLN A 138 -3.41 -2.65 -18.83
CA GLN A 138 -3.72 -3.17 -17.50
C GLN A 138 -3.05 -2.30 -16.43
N ILE A 139 -3.80 -1.90 -15.42
CA ILE A 139 -3.29 -1.03 -14.37
C ILE A 139 -2.71 -1.83 -13.21
N VAL A 140 -1.45 -1.61 -12.90
CA VAL A 140 -0.80 -2.02 -11.65
C VAL A 140 -0.75 -0.80 -10.73
N LEU A 141 -1.51 -0.84 -9.64
CA LEU A 141 -1.63 0.26 -8.69
C LEU A 141 -0.94 -0.09 -7.38
N ALA A 142 0.07 0.67 -6.97
CA ALA A 142 0.79 0.42 -5.74
C ALA A 142 1.08 1.71 -4.97
N GLY A 143 1.31 1.58 -3.66
CA GLY A 143 1.66 2.70 -2.81
C GLY A 143 2.39 2.28 -1.55
N TYR A 144 3.31 3.11 -1.09
CA TYR A 144 4.12 2.88 0.09
C TYR A 144 3.74 3.81 1.24
N SER A 145 3.54 3.28 2.45
CA SER A 145 3.22 4.06 3.66
C SER A 145 2.00 4.97 3.44
N GLN A 146 2.13 6.30 3.51
CA GLN A 146 1.06 7.25 3.16
C GLN A 146 0.53 6.99 1.74
N GLY A 147 1.38 6.60 0.79
CA GLY A 147 0.97 6.23 -0.56
C GLY A 147 -0.01 5.06 -0.59
N ALA A 148 0.08 4.11 0.35
CA ALA A 148 -0.90 3.04 0.46
C ALA A 148 -2.30 3.55 0.84
N GLN A 149 -2.38 4.59 1.69
CA GLN A 149 -3.63 5.29 2.00
C GLN A 149 -4.19 5.99 0.74
N GLN A 150 -3.30 6.62 -0.06
CA GLN A 150 -3.70 7.27 -1.30
C GLN A 150 -4.25 6.25 -2.31
N VAL A 151 -3.64 5.09 -2.43
CA VAL A 151 -4.13 3.98 -3.27
C VAL A 151 -5.51 3.49 -2.80
N HIS A 152 -5.70 3.33 -1.49
CA HIS A 152 -7.00 2.96 -0.95
C HIS A 152 -8.08 4.00 -1.29
N GLY A 153 -7.81 5.29 -1.07
CA GLY A 153 -8.72 6.37 -1.42
C GLY A 153 -8.91 6.52 -2.95
N CYS A 154 -7.89 6.21 -3.74
CA CYS A 154 -7.97 6.13 -5.20
C CYS A 154 -9.06 5.15 -5.63
N LEU A 155 -9.05 3.94 -5.10
CA LEU A 155 -10.04 2.90 -5.41
C LEU A 155 -11.47 3.30 -5.00
N ILE A 156 -11.63 4.07 -3.92
CA ILE A 156 -12.93 4.65 -3.52
C ILE A 156 -13.44 5.64 -4.57
N ASN A 157 -12.54 6.39 -5.22
CA ASN A 157 -12.86 7.43 -6.20
C ASN A 157 -13.02 6.91 -7.64
N LEU A 158 -12.78 5.62 -7.87
CA LEU A 158 -13.00 4.98 -9.16
C LEU A 158 -14.43 4.46 -9.29
N ASP A 159 -15.01 4.60 -10.47
CA ASP A 159 -16.20 3.86 -10.86
C ASP A 159 -15.89 2.36 -11.05
N SER A 160 -16.93 1.53 -11.04
CA SER A 160 -16.79 0.08 -11.12
C SER A 160 -16.09 -0.38 -12.42
N SER A 161 -16.27 0.32 -13.53
CA SER A 161 -15.65 -0.01 -14.80
C SER A 161 -14.14 0.23 -14.77
N SER A 162 -13.72 1.40 -14.26
CA SER A 162 -12.29 1.71 -14.08
C SER A 162 -11.64 0.80 -13.03
N ALA A 163 -12.34 0.54 -11.91
CA ALA A 163 -11.83 -0.33 -10.85
C ALA A 163 -11.60 -1.78 -11.32
N SER A 164 -12.41 -2.29 -12.26
CA SER A 164 -12.25 -3.64 -12.83
C SER A 164 -11.00 -3.81 -13.69
N LYS A 165 -10.46 -2.69 -14.23
CA LYS A 165 -9.23 -2.67 -15.02
C LYS A 165 -7.95 -2.59 -14.17
N VAL A 166 -8.09 -2.41 -12.85
CA VAL A 166 -6.94 -2.46 -11.91
C VAL A 166 -6.65 -3.92 -11.62
N ALA A 167 -5.71 -4.50 -12.37
CA ALA A 167 -5.35 -5.91 -12.31
C ALA A 167 -4.63 -6.26 -11.00
N VAL A 168 -3.76 -5.36 -10.50
CA VAL A 168 -2.97 -5.58 -9.27
C VAL A 168 -3.08 -4.38 -8.35
N ARG A 169 -3.32 -4.64 -7.05
CA ARG A 169 -3.44 -3.63 -5.99
C ARG A 169 -2.46 -4.00 -4.88
N LEU A 170 -1.40 -3.22 -4.73
CA LEU A 170 -0.35 -3.46 -3.73
C LEU A 170 -0.25 -2.28 -2.74
N PRO A 171 -1.11 -2.21 -1.71
CA PRO A 171 -0.91 -1.29 -0.59
C PRO A 171 0.18 -1.85 0.33
N LEU A 172 1.41 -1.36 0.17
CA LEU A 172 2.55 -1.77 0.97
C LEU A 172 2.58 -0.98 2.28
N PHE A 173 2.22 -1.63 3.38
CA PHE A 173 2.11 -1.08 4.73
C PHE A 173 0.98 -0.06 4.95
N PHE A 174 -0.19 -0.53 5.32
CA PHE A 174 -1.01 -0.01 6.41
C PHE A 174 -2.30 -0.84 6.52
N CYS A 175 -2.30 -1.84 7.37
CA CYS A 175 -3.52 -2.34 7.99
C CYS A 175 -3.57 -1.72 9.39
N THR A 176 -4.11 -0.52 9.56
CA THR A 176 -4.40 0.00 10.90
C THR A 176 -5.72 -0.60 11.37
N SER A 177 -5.65 -1.36 12.46
CA SER A 177 -6.77 -1.95 13.21
C SER A 177 -7.83 -0.96 13.70
N LEU A 178 -7.78 0.31 13.35
CA LEU A 178 -8.62 1.35 13.94
C LEU A 178 -9.91 1.64 13.17
N PHE A 179 -10.10 1.09 11.97
CA PHE A 179 -11.37 1.24 11.22
C PHE A 179 -11.82 -0.09 10.61
N GLN A 180 -12.27 -1.01 11.49
CA GLN A 180 -12.92 -2.25 11.11
C GLN A 180 -14.31 -1.99 10.53
N ARG A 181 -14.42 -1.76 9.22
CA ARG A 181 -15.66 -2.06 8.48
C ARG A 181 -15.43 -2.78 7.16
N HIS A 182 -14.19 -2.96 6.71
CA HIS A 182 -13.90 -3.86 5.60
C HIS A 182 -12.67 -4.70 5.96
N PRO A 183 -12.77 -6.03 5.95
CA PRO A 183 -11.61 -6.89 6.18
C PRO A 183 -10.56 -6.56 5.11
N CYS A 184 -9.29 -6.40 5.55
CA CYS A 184 -8.16 -6.43 4.65
C CYS A 184 -8.17 -7.80 3.96
N HIS A 185 -8.89 -7.92 2.87
CA HIS A 185 -8.83 -9.11 2.05
C HIS A 185 -7.44 -9.09 1.41
N GLN A 186 -6.54 -9.93 1.94
CA GLN A 186 -5.38 -10.36 1.18
C GLN A 186 -5.93 -11.10 -0.04
N SER A 187 -6.17 -10.34 -1.10
CA SER A 187 -6.39 -10.94 -2.40
C SER A 187 -5.06 -11.54 -2.82
N SER A 188 -4.93 -12.85 -2.62
CA SER A 188 -3.91 -13.65 -3.30
C SER A 188 -4.21 -13.49 -4.78
N ALA A 189 -3.58 -12.51 -5.42
CA ALA A 189 -3.61 -12.38 -6.85
C ALA A 189 -2.85 -13.59 -7.42
N ASN A 190 -3.57 -14.60 -7.84
CA ASN A 190 -3.04 -15.60 -8.76
C ASN A 190 -2.77 -14.85 -10.07
N PHE A 191 -1.54 -14.49 -10.27
CA PHE A 191 -1.07 -13.94 -11.53
C PHE A 191 -0.86 -15.11 -12.49
N THR A 192 -1.87 -15.44 -13.28
CA THR A 192 -1.72 -16.27 -14.46
C THR A 192 -1.40 -15.36 -15.63
N ILE A 193 -0.17 -15.43 -16.11
CA ILE A 193 0.19 -14.89 -17.42
C ILE A 193 -0.22 -15.99 -18.40
N ASP A 194 -1.34 -15.81 -19.12
CA ASP A 194 -1.63 -16.64 -20.28
C ASP A 194 -0.64 -16.23 -21.38
N GLU A 195 0.10 -17.23 -21.89
CA GLU A 195 1.03 -17.12 -23.01
C GLU A 195 0.32 -16.85 -24.35
#